data_cd8c4711af8d3892a22d1b90fcd4842b
#
_entry.id   cd8c4711af8d3892a22d1b90fcd4842b
#
_cell.length_a   1.000
_cell.length_b   1.000
_cell.length_c   1.000
_cell.angle_alpha   90.00
_cell.angle_beta   90.00
_cell.angle_gamma   90.00
#
_symmetry.space_group_name_H-M   'P 1'
#
loop_
_entity.id
_entity.type
_entity.pdbx_description
1 polymer ?
#
loop_
_entity_poly.entity_id
_entity_poly.type
_entity_poly.pdbx_seq_one_letter_code
_entity_poly.pdbx_strand_id
1 'polypeptide(L)'
;MTQKKQQPKYKQSETVVIKRSQINFAPYNPRKEDHEVIKKLKKNFKTVVYLGGIVWNRRSSYLVSGHKRVQTLDIINGYDGTSETDYEIKIEAVELDDKTEREQNI
;
A
#
# COMPACT_ATOMS: atom_id res chain seq x y z
N MET A 1 -31.25 19.53 -5.89
CA MET A 1 -30.95 19.36 -5.53
C MET A 1 -30.28 18.94 -5.30
N THR A 2 -29.91 19.11 -5.32
CA THR A 2 -29.39 18.51 -5.06
C THR A 2 -29.21 18.09 -4.08
N GLN A 3 -29.30 17.47 -4.06
CA GLN A 3 -29.19 16.95 -3.16
C GLN A 3 -28.03 17.01 -2.58
N LYS A 4 -28.04 17.36 -1.77
CA LYS A 4 -26.97 17.33 -1.22
C LYS A 4 -26.60 16.05 -1.07
N LYS A 5 -25.59 15.74 -1.51
CA LYS A 5 -25.17 14.56 -1.38
C LYS A 5 -24.88 14.32 -0.02
N GLN A 6 -25.33 13.28 0.51
CA GLN A 6 -24.99 12.90 1.78
C GLN A 6 -23.58 12.49 1.82
N GLN A 7 -22.81 12.94 2.78
CA GLN A 7 -21.46 12.45 2.98
C GLN A 7 -21.52 11.01 3.39
N PRO A 8 -20.68 10.15 2.85
CA PRO A 8 -20.60 8.78 3.34
C PRO A 8 -20.22 8.80 4.81
N LYS A 9 -20.73 7.85 5.56
CA LYS A 9 -20.38 7.74 6.96
C LYS A 9 -18.89 7.55 7.15
N TYR A 10 -18.24 6.80 6.26
CA TYR A 10 -16.81 6.59 6.29
C TYR A 10 -16.24 7.10 4.97
N LYS A 11 -15.08 7.72 5.04
CA LYS A 11 -14.42 8.17 3.84
C LYS A 11 -14.02 6.98 3.00
N GLN A 12 -14.21 7.10 1.73
CA GLN A 12 -13.78 6.07 0.79
C GLN A 12 -12.33 6.33 0.42
N SER A 13 -11.65 5.26 0.02
CA SER A 13 -10.28 5.37 -0.44
C SER A 13 -10.24 6.09 -1.79
N GLU A 14 -9.09 6.60 -2.10
CA GLU A 14 -8.84 7.28 -3.36
C GLU A 14 -7.67 6.59 -4.04
N THR A 15 -7.85 6.18 -5.28
CA THR A 15 -6.75 5.58 -6.03
C THR A 15 -5.80 6.67 -6.49
N VAL A 16 -4.54 6.56 -6.10
CA VAL A 16 -3.53 7.53 -6.47
C VAL A 16 -2.24 6.82 -6.85
N VAL A 17 -1.38 7.53 -7.56
CA VAL A 17 -0.04 7.04 -7.89
C VAL A 17 0.95 7.84 -7.06
N ILE A 18 1.75 7.15 -6.27
CA ILE A 18 2.78 7.79 -5.45
C ILE A 18 4.11 7.08 -5.70
N LYS A 19 5.18 7.63 -5.15
CA LYS A 19 6.48 6.99 -5.24
C LYS A 19 6.65 5.99 -4.11
N ARG A 20 7.33 4.91 -4.40
CA ARG A 20 7.61 3.88 -3.39
C ARG A 20 8.23 4.47 -2.13
N SER A 21 9.08 5.47 -2.30
CA SER A 21 9.77 6.11 -1.18
C SER A 21 8.81 6.81 -0.22
N GLN A 22 7.57 7.06 -0.63
CA GLN A 22 6.58 7.68 0.25
C GLN A 22 5.87 6.66 1.14
N ILE A 23 6.09 5.38 0.92
CA ILE A 23 5.45 4.32 1.69
C ILE A 23 6.40 3.85 2.79
N ASN A 24 5.92 3.85 4.02
CA ASN A 24 6.69 3.35 5.15
C ASN A 24 5.93 2.20 5.80
N PHE A 25 6.66 1.23 6.28
CA PHE A 25 6.05 0.12 7.02
C PHE A 25 5.93 0.56 8.47
N ALA A 26 4.78 0.32 9.05
CA ALA A 26 4.50 0.77 10.41
C ALA A 26 5.40 0.04 11.41
N PRO A 27 6.12 0.78 12.25
CA PRO A 27 7.05 0.14 13.19
C PRO A 27 6.36 -0.66 14.29
N TYR A 28 5.09 -0.34 14.58
CA TYR A 28 4.35 -1.04 15.63
C TYR A 28 3.83 -2.39 15.14
N ASN A 29 3.98 -2.71 13.87
CA ASN A 29 3.47 -3.95 13.29
C ASN A 29 4.50 -4.50 12.31
N PRO A 30 5.66 -4.92 12.82
CA PRO A 30 6.72 -5.42 11.95
C PRO A 30 6.30 -6.72 11.28
N ARG A 31 6.69 -6.88 10.02
CA ARG A 31 6.36 -8.07 9.25
C ARG A 31 7.62 -8.70 8.75
N LYS A 32 7.67 -10.01 8.86
CA LYS A 32 8.81 -10.75 8.35
C LYS A 32 8.62 -11.00 6.88
N GLU A 33 9.73 -11.03 6.16
CA GLU A 33 9.72 -11.45 4.79
C GLU A 33 9.40 -12.92 4.74
N ASP A 34 8.48 -13.30 3.87
CA ASP A 34 8.13 -14.68 3.65
C ASP A 34 8.49 -15.00 2.22
N HIS A 35 9.62 -15.65 2.03
CA HIS A 35 10.15 -15.88 0.69
C HIS A 35 9.24 -16.76 -0.18
N GLU A 36 8.50 -17.68 0.44
CA GLU A 36 7.58 -18.51 -0.31
C GLU A 36 6.41 -17.71 -0.87
N VAL A 37 5.84 -16.85 -0.02
CA VAL A 37 4.73 -16.02 -0.45
C VAL A 37 5.19 -15.03 -1.51
N ILE A 38 6.35 -14.41 -1.30
CA ILE A 38 6.89 -13.45 -2.26
C ILE A 38 7.15 -14.11 -3.60
N LYS A 39 7.68 -15.33 -3.58
CA LYS A 39 7.95 -16.07 -4.80
C LYS A 39 6.68 -16.33 -5.58
N LYS A 40 5.61 -16.72 -4.89
CA LYS A 40 4.31 -16.94 -5.54
C LYS A 40 3.75 -15.65 -6.11
N LEU A 41 3.84 -14.57 -5.35
CA LEU A 41 3.34 -13.28 -5.82
C LEU A 41 4.13 -12.79 -7.02
N LYS A 42 5.43 -12.97 -7.00
CA LYS A 42 6.29 -12.57 -8.11
C LYS A 42 5.90 -13.31 -9.39
N LYS A 43 5.62 -14.61 -9.26
CA LYS A 43 5.19 -15.41 -10.40
C LYS A 43 3.87 -14.87 -10.96
N ASN A 44 2.93 -14.53 -10.08
CA ASN A 44 1.65 -14.00 -10.50
C ASN A 44 1.79 -12.65 -11.20
N PHE A 45 2.67 -11.79 -10.70
CA PHE A 45 2.90 -10.49 -11.32
C PHE A 45 3.45 -10.61 -12.73
N LYS A 46 4.11 -11.73 -13.04
CA LYS A 46 4.63 -11.93 -14.39
C LYS A 46 3.55 -12.39 -15.35
N THR A 47 2.49 -13.00 -14.85
CA THR A 47 1.46 -13.58 -15.70
C THR A 47 0.17 -12.82 -15.74
N VAL A 48 -0.09 -11.97 -14.74
CA VAL A 48 -1.32 -11.19 -14.70
C VAL A 48 -1.01 -9.75 -14.39
N VAL A 49 -1.92 -8.88 -14.79
CA VAL A 49 -1.80 -7.46 -14.51
C VAL A 49 -2.02 -7.24 -13.02
N TYR A 50 -1.23 -6.32 -12.44
CA TYR A 50 -1.39 -5.95 -11.06
C TYR A 50 -2.81 -5.39 -10.83
N LEU A 51 -3.49 -5.95 -9.87
CA LEU A 51 -4.89 -5.61 -9.63
C LEU A 51 -5.15 -4.72 -8.43
N GLY A 52 -4.13 -4.36 -7.68
CA GLY A 52 -4.30 -3.49 -6.53
C GLY A 52 -4.17 -4.24 -5.21
N GLY A 53 -4.85 -3.76 -4.19
CA GLY A 53 -4.79 -4.38 -2.87
C GLY A 53 -3.76 -3.79 -1.94
N ILE A 54 -3.22 -2.63 -2.30
CA ILE A 54 -2.28 -1.91 -1.45
C ILE A 54 -3.01 -0.69 -0.89
N VAL A 55 -3.06 -0.59 0.43
CA VAL A 55 -3.74 0.50 1.12
C VAL A 55 -2.73 1.26 1.97
N TRP A 56 -2.70 2.57 1.82
CA TRP A 56 -1.70 3.44 2.42
C TRP A 56 -2.42 4.59 3.14
N ASN A 57 -1.99 4.86 4.37
CA ASN A 57 -2.57 5.94 5.15
C ASN A 57 -1.79 7.23 4.87
N ARG A 58 -2.47 8.16 4.19
CA ARG A 58 -1.86 9.43 3.81
C ARG A 58 -1.43 10.27 5.02
N ARG A 59 -2.09 10.10 6.15
CA ARG A 59 -1.80 10.90 7.34
C ARG A 59 -0.48 10.50 8.00
N SER A 60 -0.19 9.19 8.04
CA SER A 60 1.01 8.69 8.71
C SER A 60 2.10 8.29 7.72
N SER A 61 1.75 8.11 6.47
CA SER A 61 2.61 7.53 5.43
C SER A 61 2.84 6.04 5.63
N TYR A 62 2.11 5.42 6.55
CA TYR A 62 2.29 3.99 6.83
C TYR A 62 1.39 3.14 5.95
N LEU A 63 1.93 2.01 5.55
CA LEU A 63 1.18 1.02 4.79
C LEU A 63 0.20 0.32 5.72
N VAL A 64 -1.05 0.20 5.28
CA VAL A 64 -2.10 -0.45 6.05
C VAL A 64 -2.29 -1.88 5.59
N SER A 65 -2.20 -2.12 4.29
CA SER A 65 -2.46 -3.42 3.71
C SER A 65 -1.61 -3.60 2.45
N GLY A 66 -1.36 -4.84 2.07
CA GLY A 66 -0.60 -5.14 0.86
C GLY A 66 0.89 -5.21 1.06
N HIS A 67 1.33 -5.52 2.28
CA HIS A 67 2.76 -5.54 2.62
C HIS A 67 3.55 -6.48 1.72
N LYS A 68 3.04 -7.68 1.50
CA LYS A 68 3.74 -8.64 0.65
C LYS A 68 3.79 -8.20 -0.80
N ARG A 69 2.77 -7.50 -1.25
CA ARG A 69 2.75 -6.97 -2.62
C ARG A 69 3.79 -5.88 -2.80
N VAL A 70 3.92 -4.99 -1.83
CA VAL A 70 4.95 -3.96 -1.89
C VAL A 70 6.33 -4.59 -1.87
N GLN A 71 6.55 -5.57 -0.99
CA GLN A 71 7.83 -6.26 -0.93
C GLN A 71 8.16 -6.95 -2.25
N THR A 72 7.15 -7.55 -2.87
CA THR A 72 7.34 -8.22 -4.16
C THR A 72 7.71 -7.23 -5.26
N LEU A 73 7.01 -6.10 -5.29
CA LEU A 73 7.31 -5.05 -6.27
C LEU A 73 8.70 -4.47 -6.05
N ASP A 74 9.12 -4.35 -4.79
CA ASP A 74 10.48 -3.90 -4.48
C ASP A 74 11.52 -4.84 -5.09
N ILE A 75 11.27 -6.13 -4.98
CA ILE A 75 12.19 -7.13 -5.53
C ILE A 75 12.21 -7.06 -7.06
N ILE A 76 11.04 -6.98 -7.67
CA ILE A 76 10.93 -6.92 -9.12
C ILE A 76 11.63 -5.67 -9.68
N ASN A 77 11.51 -4.55 -8.99
CA ASN A 77 12.07 -3.27 -9.43
C ASN A 77 13.48 -3.01 -8.91
N GLY A 78 14.00 -3.91 -8.07
CA GLY A 78 15.33 -3.74 -7.52
C GLY A 78 15.45 -2.55 -6.58
N TYR A 79 14.36 -2.24 -5.87
CA TYR A 79 14.33 -1.09 -4.97
C TYR A 79 15.24 -1.32 -3.78
N ASP A 80 16.17 -0.41 -3.54
CA ASP A 80 17.13 -0.51 -2.44
C ASP A 80 17.08 0.71 -1.52
N GLY A 81 16.08 1.57 -1.69
CA GLY A 81 15.93 2.77 -0.86
C GLY A 81 16.54 4.02 -1.47
N THR A 82 17.24 3.90 -2.58
CA THR A 82 17.83 5.07 -3.24
C THR A 82 16.85 5.67 -4.22
N SER A 83 17.05 6.94 -4.54
CA SER A 83 16.20 7.62 -5.51
C SER A 83 16.34 7.01 -6.91
N GLU A 84 17.46 6.37 -7.19
CA GLU A 84 17.69 5.78 -8.51
C GLU A 84 16.86 4.53 -8.74
N THR A 85 16.48 3.85 -7.66
CA THR A 85 15.68 2.64 -7.75
C THR A 85 14.23 2.86 -7.35
N ASP A 86 13.87 4.11 -7.02
CA ASP A 86 12.49 4.44 -6.68
C ASP A 86 11.59 4.21 -7.88
N TYR A 87 10.33 3.93 -7.63
CA TYR A 87 9.39 3.67 -8.72
C TYR A 87 8.02 4.17 -8.30
N GLU A 88 7.16 4.35 -9.28
CA GLU A 88 5.79 4.77 -9.03
C GLU A 88 4.92 3.56 -8.79
N ILE A 89 3.98 3.71 -7.87
CA ILE A 89 3.11 2.61 -7.49
C ILE A 89 1.69 3.14 -7.29
N LYS A 90 0.74 2.38 -7.80
CA LYS A 90 -0.66 2.73 -7.68
C LYS A 90 -1.20 2.11 -6.41
N ILE A 91 -1.81 2.93 -5.56
CA ILE A 91 -2.30 2.47 -4.26
C ILE A 91 -3.65 3.10 -3.97
N GLU A 92 -4.31 2.58 -2.94
CA GLU A 92 -5.51 3.19 -2.40
C GLU A 92 -5.11 4.01 -1.18
N ALA A 93 -5.33 5.31 -1.24
CA ALA A 93 -4.99 6.20 -0.14
C ALA A 93 -6.19 6.38 0.77
N VAL A 94 -5.96 6.29 2.06
CA VAL A 94 -6.98 6.52 3.08
C VAL A 94 -6.47 7.56 4.05
N GLU A 95 -7.36 8.08 4.87
CA GLU A 95 -6.99 9.02 5.94
C GLU A 95 -7.53 8.47 7.24
N LEU A 96 -6.65 7.85 8.00
CA LEU A 96 -7.02 7.21 9.26
C LEU A 96 -6.27 7.85 10.41
N ASP A 97 -6.95 7.97 11.56
CA ASP A 97 -6.25 8.38 12.76
C ASP A 97 -5.41 7.21 13.27
N ASP A 98 -4.58 7.50 14.26
CA ASP A 98 -3.63 6.51 14.76
C ASP A 98 -4.30 5.24 15.26
N LYS A 99 -5.39 5.39 16.00
CA LYS A 99 -6.10 4.25 16.54
C LYS A 99 -6.69 3.37 15.45
N THR A 100 -7.37 3.99 14.49
CA THR A 100 -8.01 3.26 13.41
C THR A 100 -6.97 2.58 12.52
N GLU A 101 -5.86 3.27 12.28
CA GLU A 101 -4.79 2.68 11.50
C GLU A 101 -4.26 1.41 12.15
N ARG A 102 -4.03 1.44 13.46
CA ARG A 102 -3.54 0.26 14.17
C ARG A 102 -4.54 -0.88 14.13
N GLU A 103 -5.81 -0.56 14.24
CA GLU A 103 -6.87 -1.56 14.17
C GLU A 103 -6.96 -2.22 12.81
N GLN A 104 -6.70 -1.46 11.75
CA GLN A 104 -6.78 -1.98 10.41
C GLN A 104 -5.49 -2.68 9.95
N ASN A 105 -4.39 -2.41 10.61
CA ASN A 105 -3.09 -2.93 10.20
C ASN A 105 -2.85 -4.28 10.86
N ILE A 106 -3.30 -5.32 10.24
CA ILE A 106 -3.24 -6.66 10.79
C ILE A 106 -2.11 -7.45 10.18
#